data_8738deeb9cccfa96da7840f4905a16e3
#
_entry.id   8738deeb9cccfa96da7840f4905a16e3
#
_cell.length_a   1.000
_cell.length_b   1.000
_cell.length_c   1.000
_cell.angle_alpha   90.00
_cell.angle_beta   90.00
_cell.angle_gamma   90.00
#
_symmetry.space_group_name_H-M   'P 1'
#
loop_
_entity.id
_entity.type
_entity.pdbx_description
1 polymer ?
#
loop_
_entity_poly.entity_id
_entity_poly.type
_entity_poly.pdbx_seq_one_letter_code
_entity_poly.pdbx_strand_id
1 'polypeptide(L)'
;MVKAHEIKRTLTEIVIDPSHADRTESPEFRRSKERLKEDGHYRCYICGTTQDIQVHHLAEYCFATIVDFEKLKQFCEEFDPYGYGKLLRNKPITDIGDVRNCLAICRSHHIEKGTGVHETTLPIWLIQKLARTGDDPVPQAGEKPDEVLKEIERGDD
;
A
#
# COMPACT_ATOMS: atom_id res chain seq x y z
N MET A 1 17.29 -32.30 1.87
CA MET A 1 17.06 -30.86 1.58
C MET A 1 17.15 -30.63 0.08
N VAL A 2 16.16 -29.96 -0.51
CA VAL A 2 16.20 -29.56 -1.91
C VAL A 2 17.10 -28.33 -2.05
N LYS A 3 18.04 -28.35 -3.02
CA LYS A 3 18.90 -27.17 -3.28
C LYS A 3 18.11 -26.07 -3.98
N ALA A 4 18.56 -24.83 -3.83
CA ALA A 4 18.03 -23.71 -4.58
C ALA A 4 18.09 -23.96 -6.09
N HIS A 5 17.02 -23.63 -6.80
CA HIS A 5 16.92 -23.84 -8.25
C HIS A 5 16.02 -22.75 -8.87
N GLU A 6 16.17 -22.56 -10.16
CA GLU A 6 15.31 -21.63 -10.90
C GLU A 6 13.93 -22.24 -11.15
N ILE A 7 12.91 -21.43 -11.03
CA ILE A 7 11.55 -21.74 -11.44
C ILE A 7 11.12 -20.74 -12.51
N LYS A 8 10.73 -21.25 -13.67
CA LYS A 8 10.12 -20.43 -14.71
C LYS A 8 8.61 -20.37 -14.50
N ARG A 9 8.07 -19.17 -14.41
CA ARG A 9 6.63 -18.92 -14.38
C ARG A 9 6.21 -18.06 -15.56
N THR A 10 5.02 -18.32 -16.08
CA THR A 10 4.32 -17.43 -16.98
C THR A 10 2.98 -17.11 -16.36
N LEU A 11 2.72 -15.80 -16.15
CA LEU A 11 1.48 -15.31 -15.57
C LEU A 11 0.87 -14.30 -16.55
N THR A 12 -0.40 -14.49 -16.85
CA THR A 12 -1.24 -13.49 -17.55
C THR A 12 -2.36 -13.11 -16.60
N GLU A 13 -2.49 -11.83 -16.31
CA GLU A 13 -3.34 -11.33 -15.25
C GLU A 13 -4.07 -10.08 -15.71
N ILE A 14 -5.35 -9.99 -15.41
CA ILE A 14 -6.13 -8.74 -15.54
C ILE A 14 -6.32 -8.20 -14.12
N VAL A 15 -5.80 -7.00 -13.88
CA VAL A 15 -5.90 -6.32 -12.59
C VAL A 15 -6.87 -5.15 -12.73
N ILE A 16 -7.82 -5.07 -11.81
CA ILE A 16 -8.75 -3.95 -11.71
C ILE A 16 -8.23 -3.02 -10.62
N ASP A 17 -7.84 -1.81 -11.03
CA ASP A 17 -7.49 -0.75 -10.08
C ASP A 17 -8.79 -0.05 -9.67
N PRO A 18 -9.14 -0.04 -8.37
CA PRO A 18 -10.35 0.63 -7.92
C PRO A 18 -10.34 2.12 -8.21
N SER A 19 -11.51 2.70 -8.45
CA SER A 19 -11.66 4.15 -8.61
C SER A 19 -11.06 4.90 -7.43
N HIS A 20 -10.21 5.86 -7.70
CA HIS A 20 -9.56 6.69 -6.69
C HIS A 20 -9.45 8.14 -7.15
N ALA A 21 -9.29 9.05 -6.20
CA ALA A 21 -8.96 10.44 -6.50
C ALA A 21 -7.52 10.57 -6.99
N ASP A 22 -7.18 11.73 -7.54
CA ASP A 22 -5.81 12.04 -7.93
C ASP A 22 -4.84 11.82 -6.76
N ARG A 23 -3.67 11.29 -7.07
CA ARG A 23 -2.63 10.97 -6.08
C ARG A 23 -1.98 12.25 -5.57
N THR A 24 -2.59 12.86 -4.57
CA THR A 24 -2.05 14.00 -3.85
C THR A 24 -1.66 13.59 -2.44
N GLU A 25 -0.53 14.10 -1.98
CA GLU A 25 -0.07 13.84 -0.61
C GLU A 25 -0.96 14.58 0.39
N SER A 26 -1.67 13.85 1.24
CA SER A 26 -2.52 14.46 2.26
C SER A 26 -1.69 15.15 3.36
N PRO A 27 -2.24 16.17 4.04
CA PRO A 27 -1.59 16.75 5.22
C PRO A 27 -1.29 15.71 6.31
N GLU A 28 -2.19 14.74 6.49
CA GLU A 28 -1.99 13.64 7.43
C GLU A 28 -0.76 12.80 7.07
N PHE A 29 -0.60 12.46 5.81
CA PHE A 29 0.55 11.68 5.36
C PHE A 29 1.87 12.44 5.56
N ARG A 30 1.90 13.75 5.32
CA ARG A 30 3.08 14.58 5.63
C ARG A 30 3.42 14.55 7.11
N ARG A 31 2.43 14.71 7.99
CA ARG A 31 2.62 14.61 9.45
C ARG A 31 3.14 13.24 9.87
N SER A 32 2.63 12.19 9.25
CA SER A 32 3.07 10.82 9.51
C SER A 32 4.54 10.61 9.15
N LYS A 33 4.99 11.14 8.01
CA LYS A 33 6.41 11.10 7.62
C LYS A 33 7.31 11.84 8.61
N GLU A 34 6.91 13.03 9.02
CA GLU A 34 7.66 13.79 10.03
C GLU A 34 7.74 13.03 11.36
N ARG A 35 6.64 12.45 11.80
CA ARG A 35 6.62 11.65 13.02
C ARG A 35 7.55 10.44 12.95
N LEU A 36 7.56 9.73 11.82
CA LEU A 36 8.50 8.62 11.61
C LEU A 36 9.96 9.06 11.74
N LYS A 37 10.30 10.25 11.23
CA LYS A 37 11.63 10.84 11.36
C LYS A 37 11.95 11.20 12.81
N GLU A 38 11.06 11.91 13.48
CA GLU A 38 11.22 12.33 14.87
C GLU A 38 11.39 11.15 15.84
N ASP A 39 10.65 10.07 15.61
CA ASP A 39 10.68 8.87 16.45
C ASP A 39 11.82 7.90 16.07
N GLY A 40 12.66 8.23 15.08
CA GLY A 40 13.80 7.41 14.68
C GLY A 40 13.47 6.20 13.83
N HIS A 41 12.30 6.18 13.19
CA HIS A 41 11.84 5.06 12.36
C HIS A 41 12.06 5.27 10.86
N TYR A 42 12.69 6.37 10.45
CA TYR A 42 12.90 6.70 9.04
C TYR A 42 14.10 5.94 8.45
N ARG A 43 13.96 4.62 8.46
CA ARG A 43 14.90 3.65 7.89
C ARG A 43 14.15 2.49 7.28
N CYS A 44 14.77 1.83 6.31
CA CYS A 44 14.12 0.70 5.63
C CYS A 44 13.77 -0.41 6.63
N TYR A 45 12.49 -0.75 6.69
CA TYR A 45 11.99 -1.86 7.51
C TYR A 45 12.60 -3.22 7.11
N ILE A 46 12.98 -3.37 5.82
CA ILE A 46 13.48 -4.63 5.28
C ILE A 46 14.99 -4.77 5.48
N CYS A 47 15.78 -3.76 5.09
CA CYS A 47 17.26 -3.86 5.11
C CYS A 47 17.94 -2.90 6.08
N GLY A 48 17.21 -2.01 6.73
CA GLY A 48 17.75 -1.09 7.73
C GLY A 48 18.53 0.11 7.21
N THR A 49 18.69 0.27 5.89
CA THR A 49 19.36 1.45 5.34
C THR A 49 18.60 2.73 5.68
N THR A 50 19.33 3.85 5.79
CA THR A 50 18.75 5.18 5.97
C THR A 50 18.73 5.99 4.68
N GLN A 51 19.17 5.42 3.57
CA GLN A 51 19.25 6.11 2.27
C GLN A 51 18.03 5.80 1.41
N ASP A 52 17.61 6.81 0.64
CA ASP A 52 16.50 6.72 -0.32
C ASP A 52 15.22 6.16 0.29
N ILE A 53 14.88 6.62 1.49
CA ILE A 53 13.68 6.17 2.19
C ILE A 53 12.43 6.77 1.59
N GLN A 54 11.46 5.90 1.34
CA GLN A 54 10.11 6.24 0.91
C GLN A 54 9.12 5.65 1.93
N VAL A 55 7.95 6.21 2.02
CA VAL A 55 6.92 5.70 2.92
C VAL A 55 5.82 5.03 2.10
N HIS A 56 5.62 3.76 2.39
CA HIS A 56 4.62 2.91 1.78
C HIS A 56 3.35 2.87 2.64
N HIS A 57 2.18 2.93 2.00
CA HIS A 57 0.91 2.68 2.67
C HIS A 57 0.65 1.17 2.75
N LEU A 58 0.36 0.64 3.94
CA LEU A 58 0.01 -0.79 4.11
C LEU A 58 -1.31 -1.10 3.39
N ALA A 59 -2.39 -0.37 3.70
CA ALA A 59 -3.56 -0.30 2.85
C ALA A 59 -3.28 0.77 1.80
N GLU A 60 -3.11 0.35 0.56
CA GLU A 60 -2.60 1.22 -0.50
C GLU A 60 -3.55 2.35 -0.87
N TYR A 61 -2.98 3.42 -1.40
CA TYR A 61 -3.70 4.65 -1.74
C TYR A 61 -4.89 4.41 -2.68
N CYS A 62 -4.76 3.52 -3.65
CA CYS A 62 -5.84 3.17 -4.58
C CYS A 62 -7.06 2.54 -3.90
N PHE A 63 -6.90 2.04 -2.67
CA PHE A 63 -8.00 1.48 -1.89
C PHE A 63 -8.70 2.48 -0.97
N ALA A 64 -8.25 3.73 -0.94
CA ALA A 64 -8.73 4.74 0.01
C ALA A 64 -10.26 4.97 -0.04
N THR A 65 -10.88 4.75 -1.19
CA THR A 65 -12.34 4.93 -1.37
C THR A 65 -13.18 3.78 -0.82
N ILE A 66 -12.60 2.60 -0.64
CA ILE A 66 -13.33 1.39 -0.23
C ILE A 66 -12.88 0.82 1.12
N VAL A 67 -11.84 1.40 1.73
CA VAL A 67 -11.33 0.98 3.03
C VAL A 67 -12.33 1.27 4.15
N ASP A 68 -12.59 0.25 4.96
CA ASP A 68 -13.21 0.41 6.27
C ASP A 68 -12.13 0.81 7.28
N PHE A 69 -12.17 2.04 7.77
CA PHE A 69 -11.14 2.56 8.67
C PHE A 69 -11.10 1.86 10.03
N GLU A 70 -12.21 1.30 10.49
CA GLU A 70 -12.22 0.51 11.72
C GLU A 70 -11.50 -0.84 11.52
N LYS A 71 -11.73 -1.50 10.39
CA LYS A 71 -10.99 -2.71 10.01
C LYS A 71 -9.51 -2.44 9.81
N LEU A 72 -9.16 -1.31 9.20
CA LEU A 72 -7.76 -0.88 9.05
C LEU A 72 -7.10 -0.66 10.40
N LYS A 73 -7.81 0.00 11.34
CA LYS A 73 -7.31 0.22 12.70
C LYS A 73 -7.01 -1.11 13.41
N GLN A 74 -7.91 -2.08 13.33
CA GLN A 74 -7.70 -3.42 13.88
C GLN A 74 -6.50 -4.10 13.23
N PHE A 75 -6.37 -4.03 11.93
CA PHE A 75 -5.21 -4.56 11.20
C PHE A 75 -3.90 -3.93 11.66
N CYS A 76 -3.87 -2.62 11.88
CA CYS A 76 -2.70 -1.91 12.38
C CYS A 76 -2.37 -2.23 13.85
N GLU A 77 -3.30 -2.75 14.63
CA GLU A 77 -3.03 -3.29 15.96
C GLU A 77 -2.39 -4.69 15.88
N GLU A 78 -2.77 -5.50 14.89
CA GLU A 78 -2.19 -6.82 14.64
C GLU A 78 -0.82 -6.73 13.96
N PHE A 79 -0.68 -5.88 12.94
CA PHE A 79 0.58 -5.58 12.26
C PHE A 79 1.04 -4.17 12.64
N ASP A 80 1.88 -4.11 13.65
CA ASP A 80 2.26 -2.88 14.35
C ASP A 80 3.79 -2.74 14.48
N PRO A 81 4.50 -2.57 13.35
CA PRO A 81 5.96 -2.61 13.34
C PRO A 81 6.64 -1.54 14.20
N TYR A 82 5.98 -0.39 14.40
CA TYR A 82 6.53 0.73 15.18
C TYR A 82 5.85 0.95 16.54
N GLY A 83 4.80 0.21 16.84
CA GLY A 83 4.03 0.37 18.07
C GLY A 83 2.96 1.46 18.05
N TYR A 84 2.74 2.14 16.93
CA TYR A 84 1.72 3.19 16.83
C TYR A 84 0.29 2.64 16.91
N GLY A 85 0.05 1.45 16.41
CA GLY A 85 -1.26 0.80 16.50
C GLY A 85 -1.70 0.62 17.94
N LYS A 86 -0.80 0.16 18.79
CA LYS A 86 -1.03 0.02 20.23
C LYS A 86 -1.12 1.37 20.94
N LEU A 87 -0.20 2.28 20.62
CA LEU A 87 -0.13 3.61 21.22
C LEU A 87 -1.40 4.44 20.94
N LEU A 88 -1.91 4.37 19.73
CA LEU A 88 -3.03 5.19 19.26
C LEU A 88 -4.37 4.43 19.20
N ARG A 89 -4.48 3.30 19.91
CA ARG A 89 -5.68 2.44 19.87
C ARG A 89 -6.99 3.16 20.19
N ASN A 90 -6.93 4.24 20.97
CA ASN A 90 -8.10 5.02 21.37
C ASN A 90 -8.45 6.15 20.38
N LYS A 91 -7.70 6.29 19.28
CA LYS A 91 -7.98 7.26 18.23
C LYS A 91 -8.47 6.55 16.98
N PRO A 92 -9.56 7.02 16.35
CA PRO A 92 -9.98 6.47 15.08
C PRO A 92 -8.97 6.79 13.98
N ILE A 93 -8.87 5.92 12.96
CA ILE A 93 -8.21 6.24 11.71
C ILE A 93 -9.24 6.93 10.81
N THR A 94 -8.88 8.07 10.24
CA THR A 94 -9.76 8.87 9.37
C THR A 94 -9.15 9.18 8.01
N ASP A 95 -7.89 8.82 7.82
CA ASP A 95 -7.14 9.07 6.58
C ASP A 95 -6.19 7.90 6.31
N ILE A 96 -6.06 7.53 5.04
CA ILE A 96 -5.15 6.46 4.62
C ILE A 96 -3.69 6.79 4.94
N GLY A 97 -3.36 8.06 5.07
CA GLY A 97 -2.03 8.56 5.45
C GLY A 97 -1.73 8.52 6.95
N ASP A 98 -2.60 7.96 7.78
CA ASP A 98 -2.35 7.78 9.22
C ASP A 98 -1.04 7.01 9.46
N VAL A 99 -0.27 7.45 10.45
CA VAL A 99 1.05 6.87 10.76
C VAL A 99 1.00 5.36 11.01
N ARG A 100 -0.11 4.84 11.49
CA ARG A 100 -0.33 3.41 11.70
C ARG A 100 -0.37 2.61 10.40
N ASN A 101 -0.73 3.26 9.29
CA ASN A 101 -0.80 2.66 7.95
C ASN A 101 0.47 2.91 7.13
N CYS A 102 1.54 3.36 7.75
CA CYS A 102 2.79 3.74 7.08
C CYS A 102 3.91 2.76 7.38
N LEU A 103 4.69 2.46 6.36
CA LEU A 103 5.90 1.64 6.46
C LEU A 103 7.05 2.34 5.74
N ALA A 104 8.13 2.67 6.46
CA ALA A 104 9.33 3.24 5.87
C ALA A 104 10.14 2.13 5.19
N ILE A 105 10.41 2.25 3.90
CA ILE A 105 11.21 1.32 3.12
C ILE A 105 12.09 2.08 2.13
N CYS A 106 13.24 1.53 1.77
CA CYS A 106 14.08 2.15 0.76
C CYS A 106 13.49 1.98 -0.63
N ARG A 107 13.92 2.79 -1.57
CA ARG A 107 13.44 2.75 -2.96
C ARG A 107 13.55 1.35 -3.58
N SER A 108 14.65 0.64 -3.35
CA SER A 108 14.85 -0.70 -3.86
C SER A 108 13.76 -1.68 -3.39
N HIS A 109 13.41 -1.63 -2.12
CA HIS A 109 12.37 -2.49 -1.56
C HIS A 109 10.95 -1.95 -1.76
N HIS A 110 10.80 -0.73 -2.24
CA HIS A 110 9.50 -0.12 -2.51
C HIS A 110 9.05 -0.33 -3.96
N ILE A 111 9.86 0.07 -4.93
CA ILE A 111 9.45 0.18 -6.34
C ILE A 111 10.38 -0.50 -7.35
N GLU A 112 11.56 -0.97 -6.96
CA GLU A 112 12.48 -1.58 -7.93
C GLU A 112 12.02 -2.97 -8.36
N LYS A 113 12.35 -3.30 -9.62
CA LYS A 113 12.05 -4.59 -10.19
C LYS A 113 12.77 -5.72 -9.45
N GLY A 114 12.06 -6.76 -9.11
CA GLY A 114 12.58 -7.95 -8.44
C GLY A 114 12.68 -7.84 -6.92
N THR A 115 12.62 -6.64 -6.35
CA THR A 115 12.77 -6.41 -4.91
C THR A 115 11.69 -5.54 -4.29
N GLY A 116 11.01 -4.74 -5.09
CA GLY A 116 10.01 -3.79 -4.60
C GLY A 116 8.69 -4.43 -4.22
N VAL A 117 8.07 -3.94 -3.17
CA VAL A 117 6.73 -4.39 -2.73
C VAL A 117 5.65 -4.12 -3.78
N HIS A 118 5.87 -3.12 -4.64
CA HIS A 118 4.96 -2.79 -5.73
C HIS A 118 5.20 -3.58 -7.03
N GLU A 119 6.17 -4.48 -7.07
CA GLU A 119 6.39 -5.29 -8.25
C GLU A 119 5.33 -6.38 -8.42
N THR A 120 4.78 -6.86 -7.33
CA THR A 120 3.65 -7.79 -7.39
C THR A 120 2.34 -7.03 -7.58
N THR A 121 1.37 -7.71 -8.18
CA THR A 121 0.02 -7.17 -8.33
C THR A 121 -0.60 -6.79 -7.00
N LEU A 122 -1.62 -5.94 -7.06
CA LEU A 122 -2.34 -5.44 -5.89
C LEU A 122 -2.69 -6.59 -4.92
N PRO A 123 -2.49 -6.41 -3.62
CA PRO A 123 -2.75 -7.47 -2.63
C PRO A 123 -4.26 -7.62 -2.40
N ILE A 124 -4.95 -8.28 -3.30
CA ILE A 124 -6.41 -8.46 -3.28
C ILE A 124 -6.91 -9.01 -1.94
N TRP A 125 -6.19 -9.97 -1.36
CA TRP A 125 -6.56 -10.52 -0.04
C TRP A 125 -6.63 -9.45 1.05
N LEU A 126 -5.74 -8.46 0.99
CA LEU A 126 -5.69 -7.39 1.98
C LEU A 126 -6.88 -6.46 1.83
N ILE A 127 -7.21 -6.08 0.59
CA ILE A 127 -8.40 -5.23 0.39
C ILE A 127 -9.69 -5.98 0.69
N GLN A 128 -9.78 -7.27 0.44
CA GLN A 128 -10.92 -8.09 0.86
C GLN A 128 -11.10 -8.05 2.38
N LYS A 129 -10.00 -8.07 3.14
CA LYS A 129 -10.03 -7.93 4.61
C LYS A 129 -10.46 -6.54 5.06
N LEU A 130 -10.02 -5.49 4.36
CA LEU A 130 -10.15 -4.10 4.80
C LEU A 130 -11.33 -3.34 4.17
N ALA A 131 -11.99 -3.90 3.16
CA ALA A 131 -13.12 -3.28 2.50
C ALA A 131 -14.33 -3.14 3.43
N ARG A 132 -15.11 -2.09 3.22
CA ARG A 132 -16.40 -1.93 3.90
C ARG A 132 -17.33 -3.09 3.58
N THR A 133 -18.07 -3.53 4.57
CA THR A 133 -19.09 -4.55 4.37
C THR A 133 -20.15 -4.07 3.37
N GLY A 134 -20.41 -4.87 2.35
CA GLY A 134 -21.34 -4.53 1.27
C GLY A 134 -20.69 -3.90 0.05
N ASP A 135 -19.46 -3.39 0.15
CA ASP A 135 -18.68 -2.94 -1.01
C ASP A 135 -18.02 -4.16 -1.69
N ASP A 136 -17.95 -4.11 -3.02
CA ASP A 136 -17.19 -5.11 -3.77
C ASP A 136 -15.71 -4.73 -3.73
N PRO A 137 -14.85 -5.53 -3.08
CA PRO A 137 -13.41 -5.26 -3.04
C PRO A 137 -12.73 -5.46 -4.40
N VAL A 138 -13.38 -6.14 -5.33
CA VAL A 138 -12.92 -6.34 -6.71
C VAL A 138 -14.04 -5.90 -7.65
N PRO A 139 -14.28 -4.60 -7.79
CA PRO A 139 -15.38 -4.09 -8.59
C PRO A 139 -15.25 -4.51 -10.06
N GLN A 140 -16.37 -4.52 -10.76
CA GLN A 140 -16.35 -4.73 -12.21
C GLN A 140 -15.64 -3.55 -12.89
N ALA A 141 -14.73 -3.87 -13.81
CA ALA A 141 -14.06 -2.84 -14.58
C ALA A 141 -15.09 -2.11 -15.47
N GLY A 142 -15.07 -0.79 -15.42
CA GLY A 142 -15.85 0.06 -16.33
C GLY A 142 -15.27 0.14 -17.72
N GLU A 143 -13.97 -0.19 -17.85
CA GLU A 143 -13.19 -0.06 -19.07
C GLU A 143 -12.45 -1.36 -19.37
N LYS A 144 -12.20 -1.61 -20.66
CA LYS A 144 -11.41 -2.76 -21.06
C LYS A 144 -9.91 -2.47 -20.92
N PRO A 145 -9.07 -3.48 -20.62
CA PRO A 145 -7.62 -3.27 -20.47
C PRO A 145 -6.97 -2.57 -21.65
N ASP A 146 -7.38 -2.89 -22.88
CA ASP A 146 -6.83 -2.28 -24.09
C ASP A 146 -7.21 -0.80 -24.25
N GLU A 147 -8.32 -0.37 -23.68
CA GLU A 147 -8.76 1.02 -23.68
C GLU A 147 -7.92 1.83 -22.69
N VAL A 148 -7.71 1.28 -21.49
CA VAL A 148 -6.87 1.90 -20.46
C VAL A 148 -5.42 2.05 -20.93
N LEU A 149 -4.86 1.03 -21.58
CA LEU A 149 -3.51 1.10 -22.13
C LEU A 149 -3.37 2.22 -23.16
N LYS A 150 -4.37 2.39 -24.03
CA LYS A 150 -4.38 3.47 -25.03
C LYS A 150 -4.44 4.86 -24.39
N GLU A 151 -5.15 5.00 -23.27
CA GLU A 151 -5.22 6.26 -22.53
C GLU A 151 -3.88 6.58 -21.88
N ILE A 152 -3.24 5.60 -21.24
CA ILE A 152 -1.90 5.75 -20.65
C ILE A 152 -0.88 6.15 -21.73
N GLU A 153 -0.88 5.49 -22.87
CA GLU A 153 0.03 5.80 -24.00
C GLU A 153 -0.19 7.22 -24.57
N ARG A 154 -1.41 7.73 -24.49
CA ARG A 154 -1.74 9.12 -24.89
C ARG A 154 -1.37 10.15 -23.83
N GLY A 155 -1.06 9.74 -22.61
CA GLY A 155 -0.77 10.64 -21.49
C GLY A 155 -2.03 11.32 -20.89
N ASP A 156 -3.16 10.68 -21.06
CA ASP A 156 -4.47 11.14 -20.55
C ASP A 156 -4.73 10.65 -19.11
N ASP A 157 -3.74 10.72 -18.25
CA ASP A 157 -3.85 10.36 -16.84
C ASP A 157 -4.54 11.47 -16.01
#